data_592516781d841f14907dcf9ead294ceb
#
_entry.id   592516781d841f14907dcf9ead294ceb
#
_cell.length_a   1.000
_cell.length_b   1.000
_cell.length_c   1.000
_cell.angle_alpha   90.00
_cell.angle_beta   90.00
_cell.angle_gamma   90.00
#
_symmetry.space_group_name_H-M   'P 1'
#
loop_
_entity.id
_entity.type
_entity.pdbx_description
1 polymer ?
#
loop_
_entity_poly.entity_id
_entity_poly.type
_entity_poly.pdbx_seq_one_letter_code
_entity_poly.pdbx_strand_id
1 'polypeptide(L)'
;MLDRDHVTEIDRVLRGQDTGRDWLVSASWRRCVESYGLDPTRPDPAHIVTDAEFREHREQSERLIATARSGLQSLFRQVAGQNYVLLLTNAQGVCVDFFGDRRFEDDLRMAGLYLGSHWSEDLAGTCGVGSCIVTGDAITIHQDDHFGLAHMPLSCTAAPIYDTKGELSAVLDISLLRAPSPKTSQNLAMSLVTASVRRVEMANLMAMTRRDWVLRVSTSPEFLEVDPEAALALDG
;
A
#
# COMPACT_ATOMS: atom_id res chain seq x y z
N MET A 1 3.14 -23.98 16.10
CA MET A 1 4.55 -24.21 15.76
C MET A 1 5.08 -23.04 14.91
N LEU A 2 4.43 -22.65 13.82
CA LEU A 2 4.79 -21.48 13.01
C LEU A 2 4.89 -20.16 13.82
N ASP A 3 3.97 -19.90 14.73
CA ASP A 3 3.95 -18.68 15.54
C ASP A 3 5.18 -18.50 16.44
N ARG A 4 5.70 -19.61 17.00
CA ARG A 4 6.92 -19.56 17.82
C ARG A 4 8.17 -19.32 16.98
N ASP A 5 8.21 -19.86 15.77
CA ASP A 5 9.35 -19.72 14.87
C ASP A 5 9.43 -18.27 14.37
N HIS A 6 8.29 -17.64 14.05
CA HIS A 6 8.20 -16.24 13.61
C HIS A 6 8.67 -15.28 14.71
N VAL A 7 8.13 -15.38 15.92
CA VAL A 7 8.54 -14.54 17.06
C VAL A 7 10.03 -14.72 17.38
N THR A 8 10.53 -15.96 17.28
CA THR A 8 11.96 -16.25 17.47
C THR A 8 12.82 -15.58 16.39
N GLU A 9 12.33 -15.51 15.15
CA GLU A 9 13.05 -14.84 14.08
C GLU A 9 13.12 -13.33 14.30
N ILE A 10 12.00 -12.70 14.70
CA ILE A 10 11.98 -11.28 15.10
C ILE A 10 13.01 -11.02 16.22
N ASP A 11 13.03 -11.87 17.26
CA ASP A 11 13.99 -11.73 18.37
C ASP A 11 15.47 -11.85 17.90
N ARG A 12 15.75 -12.71 16.92
CA ARG A 12 17.09 -12.77 16.30
C ARG A 12 17.46 -11.48 15.56
N VAL A 13 16.51 -10.92 14.80
CA VAL A 13 16.70 -9.62 14.11
C VAL A 13 17.00 -8.51 15.12
N LEU A 14 16.28 -8.46 16.23
CA LEU A 14 16.48 -7.48 17.30
C LEU A 14 17.89 -7.62 17.94
N ARG A 15 18.40 -8.84 18.05
CA ARG A 15 19.77 -9.11 18.53
C ARG A 15 20.87 -8.87 17.49
N GLY A 16 20.52 -8.37 16.29
CA GLY A 16 21.48 -8.08 15.23
C GLY A 16 21.99 -9.33 14.50
N GLN A 17 21.29 -10.47 14.61
CA GLN A 17 21.66 -11.69 13.89
C GLN A 17 21.13 -11.60 12.45
N ASP A 18 21.94 -12.08 11.50
CA ASP A 18 21.50 -12.22 10.12
C ASP A 18 20.54 -13.42 10.01
N THR A 19 19.33 -13.15 9.55
CA THR A 19 18.28 -14.15 9.32
C THR A 19 18.06 -14.42 7.83
N GLY A 20 18.79 -13.74 6.93
CA GLY A 20 18.59 -13.79 5.48
C GLY A 20 17.31 -13.05 5.03
N ARG A 21 16.61 -12.36 5.95
CA ARG A 21 15.41 -11.56 5.66
C ARG A 21 15.81 -10.26 4.94
N ASP A 22 14.92 -9.78 4.08
CA ASP A 22 15.06 -8.47 3.44
C ASP A 22 15.37 -7.39 4.50
N TRP A 23 16.33 -6.53 4.21
CA TRP A 23 16.77 -5.49 5.14
C TRP A 23 15.67 -4.49 5.49
N LEU A 24 14.77 -4.19 4.53
CA LEU A 24 13.61 -3.31 4.76
C LEU A 24 12.65 -3.91 5.79
N VAL A 25 12.37 -5.21 5.68
CA VAL A 25 11.54 -5.95 6.63
C VAL A 25 12.20 -5.99 8.00
N SER A 26 13.50 -6.32 8.06
CA SER A 26 14.26 -6.37 9.32
C SER A 26 14.34 -5.00 10.00
N ALA A 27 14.50 -3.93 9.23
CA ALA A 27 14.48 -2.55 9.75
C ALA A 27 13.10 -2.15 10.27
N SER A 28 12.02 -2.56 9.57
CA SER A 28 10.65 -2.34 10.02
C SER A 28 10.36 -3.10 11.31
N TRP A 29 10.74 -4.37 11.43
CA TRP A 29 10.56 -5.15 12.66
C TRP A 29 11.25 -4.50 13.88
N ARG A 30 12.45 -3.94 13.68
CA ARG A 30 13.13 -3.18 14.74
C ARG A 30 12.34 -1.94 15.15
N ARG A 31 11.85 -1.14 14.19
CA ARG A 31 11.01 0.02 14.50
C ARG A 31 9.75 -0.37 15.26
N CYS A 32 9.10 -1.46 14.83
CA CYS A 32 7.90 -1.97 15.50
C CYS A 32 8.13 -2.21 16.99
N VAL A 33 9.24 -2.84 17.35
CA VAL A 33 9.53 -3.13 18.76
C VAL A 33 10.16 -1.94 19.48
N GLU A 34 11.25 -1.37 18.91
CA GLU A 34 12.08 -0.39 19.61
C GLU A 34 11.47 1.01 19.63
N SER A 35 10.76 1.42 18.56
CA SER A 35 10.21 2.76 18.42
C SER A 35 8.72 2.82 18.77
N TYR A 36 7.95 1.79 18.39
CA TYR A 36 6.49 1.78 18.57
C TYR A 36 6.05 0.92 19.77
N GLY A 37 6.93 0.09 20.33
CA GLY A 37 6.62 -0.75 21.48
C GLY A 37 5.62 -1.86 21.19
N LEU A 38 5.52 -2.29 19.93
CA LEU A 38 4.62 -3.38 19.54
C LEU A 38 5.15 -4.73 20.03
N ASP A 39 4.23 -5.61 20.40
CA ASP A 39 4.54 -6.95 20.88
C ASP A 39 4.18 -8.00 19.80
N PRO A 40 5.17 -8.69 19.19
CA PRO A 40 4.91 -9.65 18.13
C PRO A 40 4.14 -10.89 18.59
N THR A 41 4.02 -11.11 19.90
CA THR A 41 3.25 -12.24 20.48
C THR A 41 1.76 -11.97 20.58
N ARG A 42 1.33 -10.71 20.42
CA ARG A 42 -0.08 -10.31 20.53
C ARG A 42 -0.74 -10.36 19.14
N PRO A 43 -1.81 -11.14 18.99
CA PRO A 43 -2.61 -11.14 17.76
C PRO A 43 -3.56 -9.93 17.77
N ASP A 44 -3.05 -8.73 17.57
CA ASP A 44 -3.89 -7.56 17.52
C ASP A 44 -4.68 -7.55 16.19
N PRO A 45 -6.02 -7.33 16.24
CA PRO A 45 -6.81 -7.18 15.02
C PRO A 45 -6.48 -5.88 14.32
N ALA A 46 -6.84 -5.78 13.04
CA ALA A 46 -6.70 -4.53 12.30
C ALA A 46 -7.43 -3.39 13.02
N HIS A 47 -6.75 -2.26 13.15
CA HIS A 47 -7.34 -1.05 13.71
C HIS A 47 -8.36 -0.46 12.75
N ILE A 48 -9.57 -0.20 13.20
CA ILE A 48 -10.63 0.44 12.41
C ILE A 48 -10.96 1.78 13.06
N VAL A 49 -10.86 2.84 12.30
CA VAL A 49 -11.24 4.19 12.78
C VAL A 49 -12.74 4.29 13.02
N THR A 50 -13.17 5.22 13.86
CA THR A 50 -14.59 5.47 14.08
C THR A 50 -15.27 6.03 12.82
N ASP A 51 -16.61 5.92 12.74
CA ASP A 51 -17.38 6.46 11.61
C ASP A 51 -17.20 7.97 11.43
N ALA A 52 -16.92 8.69 12.51
CA ALA A 52 -16.68 10.13 12.47
C ALA A 52 -15.31 10.44 11.84
N GLU A 53 -14.27 9.77 12.31
CA GLU A 53 -12.90 9.87 11.76
C GLU A 53 -12.87 9.42 10.31
N PHE A 54 -13.55 8.30 9.98
CA PHE A 54 -13.62 7.83 8.59
C PHE A 54 -14.23 8.86 7.65
N ARG A 55 -15.32 9.53 8.07
CA ARG A 55 -15.93 10.60 7.25
C ARG A 55 -14.96 11.75 7.02
N GLU A 56 -14.25 12.18 8.05
CA GLU A 56 -13.25 13.24 7.95
C GLU A 56 -12.11 12.85 6.98
N HIS A 57 -11.51 11.67 7.16
CA HIS A 57 -10.46 11.18 6.26
C HIS A 57 -10.94 11.07 4.80
N ARG A 58 -12.16 10.63 4.61
CA ARG A 58 -12.74 10.48 3.27
C ARG A 58 -13.03 11.82 2.60
N GLU A 59 -13.56 12.80 3.34
CA GLU A 59 -13.80 14.17 2.85
C GLU A 59 -12.48 14.82 2.43
N GLN A 60 -11.44 14.72 3.26
CA GLN A 60 -10.10 15.22 2.93
C GLN A 60 -9.50 14.54 1.69
N SER A 61 -9.87 13.30 1.42
CA SER A 61 -9.39 12.51 0.29
C SER A 61 -10.30 12.56 -0.95
N GLU A 62 -11.41 13.29 -0.93
CA GLU A 62 -12.46 13.26 -1.97
C GLU A 62 -11.90 13.49 -3.38
N ARG A 63 -11.02 14.48 -3.51
CA ARG A 63 -10.38 14.81 -4.79
C ARG A 63 -9.48 13.69 -5.30
N LEU A 64 -8.66 13.11 -4.44
CA LEU A 64 -7.81 11.98 -4.77
C LEU A 64 -8.66 10.78 -5.23
N ILE A 65 -9.70 10.44 -4.46
CA ILE A 65 -10.64 9.35 -4.77
C ILE A 65 -11.25 9.58 -6.16
N ALA A 66 -11.75 10.79 -6.43
CA ALA A 66 -12.37 11.13 -7.71
C ALA A 66 -11.39 10.97 -8.89
N THR A 67 -10.14 11.41 -8.72
CA THR A 67 -9.10 11.31 -9.74
C THR A 67 -8.64 9.87 -9.97
N ALA A 68 -8.44 9.11 -8.89
CA ALA A 68 -7.91 7.74 -8.95
C ALA A 68 -8.94 6.71 -9.41
N ARG A 69 -10.22 6.93 -9.14
CA ARG A 69 -11.27 5.90 -9.19
C ARG A 69 -11.35 5.14 -10.52
N SER A 70 -11.30 5.83 -11.65
CA SER A 70 -11.38 5.18 -12.97
C SER A 70 -10.16 4.29 -13.25
N GLY A 71 -8.98 4.73 -12.84
CA GLY A 71 -7.73 3.98 -12.92
C GLY A 71 -7.75 2.74 -12.04
N LEU A 72 -8.22 2.87 -10.79
CA LEU A 72 -8.36 1.77 -9.84
C LEU A 72 -9.40 0.74 -10.30
N GLN A 73 -10.53 1.18 -10.86
CA GLN A 73 -11.51 0.28 -11.47
C GLN A 73 -10.92 -0.51 -12.65
N SER A 74 -10.07 0.14 -13.45
CA SER A 74 -9.38 -0.54 -14.55
C SER A 74 -8.37 -1.56 -14.04
N LEU A 75 -7.58 -1.21 -13.02
CA LEU A 75 -6.66 -2.13 -12.36
C LEU A 75 -7.42 -3.32 -11.76
N PHE A 76 -8.49 -3.07 -11.01
CA PHE A 76 -9.28 -4.14 -10.40
C PHE A 76 -9.81 -5.14 -11.44
N ARG A 77 -10.27 -4.65 -12.59
CA ARG A 77 -10.71 -5.54 -13.70
C ARG A 77 -9.59 -6.42 -14.24
N GLN A 78 -8.33 -5.97 -14.23
CA GLN A 78 -7.18 -6.76 -14.69
C GLN A 78 -6.85 -7.91 -13.74
N VAL A 79 -7.12 -7.75 -12.44
CA VAL A 79 -6.87 -8.75 -11.41
C VAL A 79 -8.14 -9.48 -10.96
N ALA A 80 -9.27 -9.19 -11.60
CA ALA A 80 -10.55 -9.81 -11.28
C ALA A 80 -10.48 -11.34 -11.39
N GLY A 81 -11.05 -12.04 -10.41
CA GLY A 81 -11.04 -13.50 -10.33
C GLY A 81 -9.76 -14.11 -9.76
N GLN A 82 -8.75 -13.32 -9.42
CA GLN A 82 -7.51 -13.78 -8.78
C GLN A 82 -7.50 -13.50 -7.26
N ASN A 83 -8.64 -13.15 -6.70
CA ASN A 83 -8.87 -12.87 -5.27
C ASN A 83 -8.05 -11.69 -4.71
N TYR A 84 -7.59 -10.77 -5.58
CA TYR A 84 -7.00 -9.53 -5.14
C TYR A 84 -8.06 -8.53 -4.67
N VAL A 85 -7.68 -7.75 -3.67
CA VAL A 85 -8.36 -6.55 -3.21
C VAL A 85 -7.46 -5.34 -3.42
N LEU A 86 -8.04 -4.19 -3.77
CA LEU A 86 -7.33 -2.93 -3.84
C LEU A 86 -7.78 -2.03 -2.70
N LEU A 87 -6.83 -1.44 -2.01
CA LEU A 87 -7.05 -0.41 -1.00
C LEU A 87 -6.39 0.89 -1.49
N LEU A 88 -7.14 1.99 -1.45
CA LEU A 88 -6.57 3.32 -1.53
C LEU A 88 -6.58 3.92 -0.12
N THR A 89 -5.39 4.18 0.42
CA THR A 89 -5.27 4.84 1.72
C THR A 89 -4.85 6.29 1.54
N ASN A 90 -5.14 7.12 2.52
CA ASN A 90 -4.53 8.45 2.59
C ASN A 90 -3.09 8.37 3.12
N ALA A 91 -2.40 9.50 3.25
CA ALA A 91 -1.02 9.58 3.74
C ALA A 91 -0.85 9.11 5.20
N GLN A 92 -1.93 9.03 5.98
CA GLN A 92 -1.93 8.49 7.34
C GLN A 92 -2.12 6.97 7.38
N GLY A 93 -2.42 6.33 6.24
CA GLY A 93 -2.64 4.88 6.16
C GLY A 93 -4.09 4.44 6.39
N VAL A 94 -5.06 5.38 6.44
CA VAL A 94 -6.48 5.05 6.56
C VAL A 94 -7.06 4.74 5.19
N CYS A 95 -7.70 3.57 5.05
CA CYS A 95 -8.34 3.13 3.81
C CYS A 95 -9.59 3.98 3.51
N VAL A 96 -9.54 4.79 2.45
CA VAL A 96 -10.59 5.74 2.05
C VAL A 96 -11.40 5.31 0.82
N ASP A 97 -10.85 4.42 -0.02
CA ASP A 97 -11.58 3.76 -1.11
C ASP A 97 -11.10 2.31 -1.27
N PHE A 98 -11.96 1.46 -1.83
CA PHE A 98 -11.77 0.02 -1.81
C PHE A 98 -12.42 -0.64 -3.03
N PHE A 99 -11.76 -1.66 -3.58
CA PHE A 99 -12.27 -2.52 -4.64
C PHE A 99 -12.00 -3.97 -4.30
N GLY A 100 -13.04 -4.72 -4.04
CA GLY A 100 -12.98 -6.14 -3.69
C GLY A 100 -14.17 -6.92 -4.23
N ASP A 101 -14.05 -8.24 -4.26
CA ASP A 101 -15.15 -9.11 -4.64
C ASP A 101 -16.15 -9.20 -3.46
N ARG A 102 -17.42 -8.87 -3.73
CA ARG A 102 -18.48 -8.91 -2.71
C ARG A 102 -18.66 -10.28 -2.06
N ARG A 103 -18.25 -11.35 -2.73
CA ARG A 103 -18.34 -12.70 -2.18
C ARG A 103 -17.43 -12.91 -0.96
N PHE A 104 -16.39 -12.12 -0.82
CA PHE A 104 -15.41 -12.16 0.26
C PHE A 104 -15.47 -10.95 1.18
N GLU A 105 -16.52 -10.12 1.09
CA GLU A 105 -16.58 -8.85 1.82
C GLU A 105 -16.44 -9.03 3.34
N ASP A 106 -17.09 -10.05 3.92
CA ASP A 106 -17.01 -10.34 5.35
C ASP A 106 -15.59 -10.78 5.76
N ASP A 107 -14.94 -11.63 4.94
CA ASP A 107 -13.56 -12.06 5.19
C ASP A 107 -12.58 -10.87 5.07
N LEU A 108 -12.81 -9.99 4.11
CA LEU A 108 -12.01 -8.78 3.92
C LEU A 108 -12.17 -7.81 5.09
N ARG A 109 -13.39 -7.63 5.59
CA ARG A 109 -13.66 -6.82 6.80
C ARG A 109 -12.96 -7.39 8.03
N MET A 110 -13.05 -8.71 8.25
CA MET A 110 -12.39 -9.37 9.38
C MET A 110 -10.87 -9.25 9.30
N ALA A 111 -10.29 -9.29 8.10
CA ALA A 111 -8.87 -9.12 7.88
C ALA A 111 -8.41 -7.66 7.91
N GLY A 112 -9.33 -6.69 8.05
CA GLY A 112 -9.03 -5.26 7.96
C GLY A 112 -8.71 -4.75 6.55
N LEU A 113 -8.97 -5.55 5.51
CA LEU A 113 -8.77 -5.14 4.11
C LEU A 113 -10.05 -4.48 3.58
N TYR A 114 -10.49 -3.44 4.27
CA TYR A 114 -11.75 -2.75 3.99
C TYR A 114 -11.70 -1.28 4.39
N LEU A 115 -12.76 -0.53 4.05
CA LEU A 115 -12.90 0.90 4.37
C LEU A 115 -12.73 1.18 5.87
N GLY A 116 -12.02 2.26 6.19
CA GLY A 116 -11.77 2.71 7.56
C GLY A 116 -10.69 1.92 8.30
N SER A 117 -10.09 0.90 7.71
CA SER A 117 -8.94 0.24 8.30
C SER A 117 -7.72 1.17 8.29
N HIS A 118 -6.95 1.15 9.37
CA HIS A 118 -5.76 2.01 9.57
C HIS A 118 -4.51 1.15 9.60
N TRP A 119 -3.69 1.30 8.57
CA TRP A 119 -2.52 0.46 8.28
C TRP A 119 -1.19 1.21 8.47
N SER A 120 -1.11 2.15 9.41
CA SER A 120 0.18 2.74 9.76
C SER A 120 1.07 1.71 10.48
N GLU A 121 2.39 1.86 10.35
CA GLU A 121 3.34 0.88 10.89
C GLU A 121 3.35 0.83 12.43
N ASP A 122 3.04 1.95 13.09
CA ASP A 122 2.94 2.06 14.55
C ASP A 122 1.71 1.35 15.14
N LEU A 123 0.69 1.08 14.32
CA LEU A 123 -0.53 0.37 14.73
C LEU A 123 -0.55 -1.08 14.23
N ALA A 124 -0.26 -1.29 12.96
CA ALA A 124 -0.38 -2.59 12.32
C ALA A 124 0.94 -3.39 12.29
N GLY A 125 2.04 -2.76 12.68
CA GLY A 125 3.36 -3.33 12.48
C GLY A 125 3.77 -3.32 11.01
N THR A 126 4.78 -4.10 10.67
CA THR A 126 5.23 -4.26 9.29
C THR A 126 4.09 -4.77 8.42
N CYS A 127 3.64 -3.95 7.49
CA CYS A 127 2.59 -4.23 6.52
C CYS A 127 2.83 -3.44 5.24
N GLY A 128 2.16 -3.77 4.13
CA GLY A 128 2.39 -3.11 2.84
C GLY A 128 2.25 -1.60 2.92
N VAL A 129 1.10 -1.11 3.38
CA VAL A 129 0.80 0.33 3.47
C VAL A 129 1.75 1.05 4.43
N GLY A 130 1.87 0.58 5.69
CA GLY A 130 2.67 1.26 6.70
C GLY A 130 4.15 1.32 6.33
N SER A 131 4.70 0.22 5.84
CA SER A 131 6.10 0.19 5.38
C SER A 131 6.33 1.08 4.16
N CYS A 132 5.36 1.13 3.23
CA CYS A 132 5.40 2.04 2.08
C CYS A 132 5.41 3.51 2.52
N ILE A 133 4.58 3.89 3.49
CA ILE A 133 4.55 5.26 4.05
C ILE A 133 5.91 5.63 4.66
N VAL A 134 6.49 4.73 5.44
CA VAL A 134 7.75 4.99 6.15
C VAL A 134 8.95 5.07 5.20
N THR A 135 8.98 4.22 4.18
CA THR A 135 10.13 4.17 3.24
C THR A 135 10.00 5.14 2.08
N GLY A 136 8.78 5.52 1.70
CA GLY A 136 8.51 6.27 0.48
C GLY A 136 8.67 5.46 -0.81
N ASP A 137 8.86 4.14 -0.70
CA ASP A 137 9.12 3.23 -1.82
C ASP A 137 7.99 2.21 -2.00
N ALA A 138 7.85 1.70 -3.23
CA ALA A 138 6.98 0.57 -3.49
C ALA A 138 7.55 -0.71 -2.86
N ILE A 139 6.71 -1.46 -2.13
CA ILE A 139 7.15 -2.59 -1.33
C ILE A 139 6.14 -3.74 -1.37
N THR A 140 6.64 -4.96 -1.29
CA THR A 140 5.83 -6.16 -1.04
C THR A 140 6.16 -6.73 0.33
N ILE A 141 5.17 -6.79 1.21
CA ILE A 141 5.20 -7.50 2.48
C ILE A 141 4.38 -8.79 2.30
N HIS A 142 5.04 -9.93 2.41
CA HIS A 142 4.50 -11.23 2.02
C HIS A 142 4.55 -12.22 3.17
N GLN A 143 3.37 -12.73 3.57
CA GLN A 143 3.26 -13.77 4.60
C GLN A 143 4.04 -13.43 5.88
N ASP A 144 5.06 -14.19 6.21
CA ASP A 144 5.90 -14.04 7.39
C ASP A 144 6.84 -12.82 7.37
N ASP A 145 6.81 -11.98 6.32
CA ASP A 145 7.37 -10.64 6.36
C ASP A 145 6.55 -9.70 7.27
N HIS A 146 5.22 -9.95 7.45
CA HIS A 146 4.40 -9.15 8.35
C HIS A 146 4.88 -9.30 9.80
N PHE A 147 4.77 -8.21 10.56
CA PHE A 147 5.12 -8.24 12.00
C PHE A 147 4.08 -9.01 12.82
N GLY A 148 2.80 -8.70 12.61
CA GLY A 148 1.68 -9.28 13.35
C GLY A 148 1.30 -10.67 12.87
N LEU A 149 1.16 -11.62 13.79
CA LEU A 149 0.73 -13.01 13.50
C LEU A 149 -0.60 -13.08 12.76
N ALA A 150 -1.54 -12.18 13.06
CA ALA A 150 -2.84 -12.11 12.40
C ALA A 150 -2.74 -11.79 10.90
N HIS A 151 -1.67 -11.13 10.46
CA HIS A 151 -1.46 -10.70 9.09
C HIS A 151 -0.61 -11.67 8.26
N MET A 152 -0.02 -12.69 8.86
CA MET A 152 0.83 -13.67 8.15
C MET A 152 0.17 -14.38 6.95
N PRO A 153 -1.17 -14.60 6.89
CA PRO A 153 -1.77 -15.17 5.68
C PRO A 153 -1.80 -14.21 4.49
N LEU A 154 -1.62 -12.90 4.74
CA LEU A 154 -1.75 -11.86 3.73
C LEU A 154 -0.51 -11.76 2.84
N SER A 155 -0.70 -11.19 1.68
CA SER A 155 0.37 -10.59 0.88
C SER A 155 -0.09 -9.24 0.40
N CYS A 156 0.67 -8.21 0.72
CA CYS A 156 0.36 -6.81 0.45
C CYS A 156 1.47 -6.23 -0.44
N THR A 157 1.10 -5.66 -1.57
CA THR A 157 2.02 -4.96 -2.47
C THR A 157 1.54 -3.53 -2.63
N ALA A 158 2.29 -2.60 -2.07
CA ALA A 158 1.91 -1.20 -1.96
C ALA A 158 2.87 -0.30 -2.73
N ALA A 159 2.35 0.81 -3.26
CA ALA A 159 3.16 1.87 -3.87
C ALA A 159 2.65 3.25 -3.44
N PRO A 160 3.57 4.21 -3.17
CA PRO A 160 3.22 5.55 -2.76
C PRO A 160 2.66 6.35 -3.94
N ILE A 161 1.71 7.23 -3.66
CA ILE A 161 1.18 8.24 -4.58
C ILE A 161 1.63 9.60 -4.06
N TYR A 162 2.41 10.29 -4.87
CA TYR A 162 2.88 11.63 -4.55
C TYR A 162 1.98 12.69 -5.20
N ASP A 163 1.87 13.82 -4.54
CA ASP A 163 1.18 14.98 -5.09
C ASP A 163 2.06 15.77 -6.07
N THR A 164 1.54 16.88 -6.59
CA THR A 164 2.27 17.75 -7.54
C THR A 164 3.45 18.49 -6.91
N LYS A 165 3.64 18.41 -5.59
CA LYS A 165 4.77 19.00 -4.86
C LYS A 165 5.81 17.96 -4.46
N GLY A 166 5.54 16.67 -4.73
CA GLY A 166 6.39 15.56 -4.31
C GLY A 166 6.16 15.14 -2.86
N GLU A 167 5.03 15.54 -2.25
CA GLU A 167 4.65 15.09 -0.91
C GLU A 167 3.79 13.83 -0.99
N LEU A 168 3.99 12.88 -0.05
CA LEU A 168 3.20 11.66 0.02
C LEU A 168 1.72 12.03 0.28
N SER A 169 0.87 11.71 -0.68
CA SER A 169 -0.57 11.99 -0.63
C SER A 169 -1.40 10.77 -0.26
N ALA A 170 -0.96 9.60 -0.70
CA ALA A 170 -1.71 8.35 -0.54
C ALA A 170 -0.82 7.13 -0.74
N VAL A 171 -1.38 5.95 -0.49
CA VAL A 171 -0.79 4.67 -0.89
C VAL A 171 -1.85 3.84 -1.61
N LEU A 172 -1.47 3.25 -2.73
CA LEU A 172 -2.24 2.21 -3.40
C LEU A 172 -1.67 0.85 -3.01
N ASP A 173 -2.52 0.00 -2.45
CA ASP A 173 -2.17 -1.36 -2.07
C ASP A 173 -3.02 -2.38 -2.85
N ILE A 174 -2.37 -3.45 -3.29
CA ILE A 174 -3.00 -4.63 -3.87
C ILE A 174 -2.68 -5.84 -3.00
N SER A 175 -3.70 -6.40 -2.38
CA SER A 175 -3.55 -7.43 -1.35
C SER A 175 -4.28 -8.72 -1.68
N LEU A 176 -3.78 -9.82 -1.13
CA LEU A 176 -4.39 -11.14 -1.12
C LEU A 176 -4.63 -11.60 0.32
N LEU A 177 -5.83 -12.11 0.61
CA LEU A 177 -6.17 -12.74 1.89
C LEU A 177 -5.36 -14.01 2.15
N ARG A 178 -5.05 -14.76 1.08
CA ARG A 178 -4.26 -15.98 1.11
C ARG A 178 -3.36 -16.00 -0.11
N ALA A 179 -2.11 -15.66 0.11
CA ALA A 179 -1.16 -15.58 -0.99
C ALA A 179 -0.55 -16.94 -1.33
N PRO A 180 -0.36 -17.24 -2.62
CA PRO A 180 0.47 -18.37 -3.03
C PRO A 180 1.94 -18.06 -2.68
N SER A 181 2.65 -19.07 -2.21
CA SER A 181 4.10 -19.05 -2.04
C SER A 181 4.78 -19.42 -3.37
N PRO A 182 5.92 -18.84 -3.72
CA PRO A 182 6.77 -17.90 -2.98
C PRO A 182 6.45 -16.42 -3.26
N LYS A 183 7.15 -15.48 -2.57
CA LYS A 183 7.02 -14.02 -2.71
C LYS A 183 7.12 -13.53 -4.16
N THR A 184 7.91 -14.19 -5.00
CA THR A 184 8.04 -13.87 -6.44
C THR A 184 6.71 -13.93 -7.20
N SER A 185 5.68 -14.62 -6.66
CA SER A 185 4.33 -14.61 -7.19
C SER A 185 3.73 -13.19 -7.23
N GLN A 186 4.26 -12.26 -6.43
CA GLN A 186 3.78 -10.87 -6.31
C GLN A 186 4.49 -9.89 -7.27
N ASN A 187 5.44 -10.33 -8.09
CA ASN A 187 6.15 -9.46 -9.02
C ASN A 187 5.22 -8.79 -10.04
N LEU A 188 4.19 -9.51 -10.48
CA LEU A 188 3.17 -8.93 -11.36
C LEU A 188 2.33 -7.89 -10.63
N ALA A 189 1.96 -8.14 -9.38
CA ALA A 189 1.23 -7.18 -8.54
C ALA A 189 2.05 -5.90 -8.37
N MET A 190 3.36 -6.00 -8.12
CA MET A 190 4.28 -4.87 -8.03
C MET A 190 4.28 -4.05 -9.33
N SER A 191 4.39 -4.71 -10.49
CA SER A 191 4.36 -4.02 -11.78
C SER A 191 3.04 -3.31 -12.04
N LEU A 192 1.92 -3.94 -11.68
CA LEU A 192 0.58 -3.38 -11.86
C LEU A 192 0.32 -2.18 -10.94
N VAL A 193 0.70 -2.28 -9.65
CA VAL A 193 0.48 -1.21 -8.70
C VAL A 193 1.32 0.02 -9.03
N THR A 194 2.61 -0.16 -9.37
CA THR A 194 3.50 0.95 -9.73
C THR A 194 3.08 1.64 -11.02
N ALA A 195 2.67 0.89 -12.05
CA ALA A 195 2.13 1.48 -13.28
C ALA A 195 0.82 2.23 -13.03
N SER A 196 -0.03 1.74 -12.13
CA SER A 196 -1.30 2.40 -11.78
C SER A 196 -1.10 3.67 -10.99
N VAL A 197 -0.17 3.68 -10.04
CA VAL A 197 0.21 4.88 -9.27
C VAL A 197 0.69 5.98 -10.20
N ARG A 198 1.61 5.70 -11.13
CA ARG A 198 2.10 6.68 -12.12
C ARG A 198 0.95 7.31 -12.92
N ARG A 199 -0.04 6.50 -13.32
CA ARG A 199 -1.22 7.01 -14.04
C ARG A 199 -2.10 7.91 -13.16
N VAL A 200 -2.25 7.59 -11.87
CA VAL A 200 -3.00 8.42 -10.92
C VAL A 200 -2.28 9.74 -10.69
N GLU A 201 -0.97 9.73 -10.49
CA GLU A 201 -0.15 10.94 -10.33
C GLU A 201 -0.21 11.83 -11.58
N MET A 202 -0.08 11.24 -12.78
CA MET A 202 -0.21 11.95 -14.04
C MET A 202 -1.61 12.57 -14.20
N ALA A 203 -2.67 11.80 -13.88
CA ALA A 203 -4.04 12.31 -13.94
C ALA A 203 -4.26 13.45 -12.94
N ASN A 204 -3.66 13.36 -11.74
CA ASN A 204 -3.73 14.40 -10.73
C ASN A 204 -2.99 15.67 -11.20
N LEU A 205 -1.78 15.54 -11.74
CA LEU A 205 -1.03 16.66 -12.32
C LEU A 205 -1.86 17.37 -13.39
N MET A 206 -2.39 16.63 -14.36
CA MET A 206 -3.21 17.17 -15.45
C MET A 206 -4.50 17.85 -14.96
N ALA A 207 -5.09 17.32 -13.89
CA ALA A 207 -6.29 17.91 -13.29
C ALA A 207 -6.00 19.24 -12.57
N MET A 208 -4.80 19.33 -11.95
CA MET A 208 -4.35 20.51 -11.20
C MET A 208 -3.87 21.65 -12.09
N THR A 209 -3.23 21.32 -13.20
CA THR A 209 -2.44 22.25 -14.04
C THR A 209 -3.11 22.51 -15.39
N ARG A 210 -4.44 22.60 -15.42
CA ARG A 210 -5.24 22.78 -16.65
C ARG A 210 -4.93 24.05 -17.44
N ARG A 211 -4.30 25.04 -16.81
CA ARG A 211 -3.97 26.34 -17.42
C ARG A 211 -2.47 26.55 -17.56
N ASP A 212 -1.66 25.58 -17.12
CA ASP A 212 -0.22 25.67 -17.09
C ASP A 212 0.39 24.91 -18.27
N TRP A 213 1.62 25.21 -18.58
CA TRP A 213 2.39 24.41 -19.52
C TRP A 213 2.78 23.09 -18.86
N VAL A 214 2.58 21.97 -19.54
CA VAL A 214 3.01 20.66 -19.05
C VAL A 214 4.05 20.07 -19.99
N LEU A 215 5.27 19.96 -19.49
CA LEU A 215 6.36 19.23 -20.14
C LEU A 215 6.23 17.75 -19.82
N ARG A 216 6.11 16.90 -20.85
CA ARG A 216 6.11 15.44 -20.71
C ARG A 216 7.45 14.89 -21.18
N VAL A 217 7.92 13.86 -20.52
CA VAL A 217 9.20 13.19 -20.81
C VAL A 217 8.97 11.70 -20.98
N SER A 218 9.57 11.13 -22.03
CA SER A 218 9.60 9.69 -22.27
C SER A 218 10.92 9.31 -22.93
N THR A 219 11.43 8.13 -22.64
CA THR A 219 12.59 7.54 -23.34
C THR A 219 12.22 7.04 -24.74
N SER A 220 10.91 6.82 -25.00
CA SER A 220 10.37 6.42 -26.30
C SER A 220 9.43 7.49 -26.83
N PRO A 221 9.76 8.15 -27.97
CA PRO A 221 8.91 9.19 -28.56
C PRO A 221 7.46 8.75 -28.80
N GLU A 222 7.25 7.49 -29.13
CA GLU A 222 5.94 6.90 -29.41
C GLU A 222 5.04 6.84 -28.17
N PHE A 223 5.62 6.82 -26.96
CA PHE A 223 4.88 6.77 -25.70
C PHE A 223 4.70 8.15 -25.05
N LEU A 224 5.29 9.21 -25.59
CA LEU A 224 5.22 10.56 -25.03
C LEU A 224 3.77 11.04 -24.78
N GLU A 225 2.85 10.69 -25.67
CA GLU A 225 1.44 11.11 -25.60
C GLU A 225 0.57 10.16 -24.77
N VAL A 226 0.91 8.88 -24.73
CA VAL A 226 0.02 7.84 -24.20
C VAL A 226 0.45 7.30 -22.83
N ASP A 227 1.75 7.28 -22.55
CA ASP A 227 2.31 6.77 -21.28
C ASP A 227 3.65 7.46 -20.96
N PRO A 228 3.68 8.78 -20.72
CA PRO A 228 4.91 9.48 -20.39
C PRO A 228 5.48 8.99 -19.06
N GLU A 229 6.81 8.93 -18.98
CA GLU A 229 7.52 8.47 -17.77
C GLU A 229 7.53 9.52 -16.66
N ALA A 230 7.56 10.81 -17.06
CA ALA A 230 7.49 11.95 -16.16
C ALA A 230 6.77 13.13 -16.79
N ALA A 231 6.28 14.03 -15.96
CA ALA A 231 5.76 15.32 -16.39
C ALA A 231 6.06 16.41 -15.37
N LEU A 232 6.25 17.64 -15.85
CA LEU A 232 6.46 18.84 -15.04
C LEU A 232 5.46 19.89 -15.47
N ALA A 233 4.79 20.51 -14.52
CA ALA A 233 4.00 21.70 -14.75
C ALA A 233 4.88 22.95 -14.57
N LEU A 234 4.73 23.92 -15.45
CA LEU A 234 5.47 25.18 -15.45
C LEU A 234 4.47 26.31 -15.32
N ASP A 235 4.64 27.14 -14.29
CA ASP A 235 3.87 28.37 -14.13
C ASP A 235 4.19 29.30 -15.29
N GLY A 236 3.16 29.91 -15.89
CA GLY A 236 3.29 30.85 -17.02
C GLY A 236 3.64 32.27 -16.56
#